data_2ee6c3198f4506c0875e2238199f42a7
#
_entry.id   2ee6c3198f4506c0875e2238199f42a7
#
_cell.length_a   1.000
_cell.length_b   1.000
_cell.length_c   1.000
_cell.angle_alpha   90.00
_cell.angle_beta   90.00
_cell.angle_gamma   90.00
#
_symmetry.space_group_name_H-M   'P 1'
#
loop_
_entity.id
_entity.type
_entity.pdbx_description
1 polymer ?
#
loop_
_entity_poly.entity_id
_entity_poly.type
_entity_poly.pdbx_seq_one_letter_code
_entity_poly.pdbx_strand_id
1 'polypeptide(L)'
;LGLHEYDELLDSYNREHEEYMAVSRIPVFFSINEQYAPYLAVCLKSLAVHVACDERYRIIVMCDNVKNITMIQLRNVIKDYENIDIEFVDIRKKMYEYSESFGQTVTDRQENRLYSGKFTLTIYFRLFIAELFPELNKAVYIDSDTVINDDIAKLYSVDMGDAMFGAVRDTFAGKNTI
;
A
#
# COMPACT_ATOMS: atom_id res chain seq x y z
N LEU A 1 40.01 2.65 -18.65
CA LEU A 1 39.49 1.69 -17.69
C LEU A 1 39.38 0.34 -18.38
N GLY A 2 40.04 -0.68 -17.83
CA GLY A 2 39.97 -2.05 -18.36
C GLY A 2 38.58 -2.66 -18.06
N LEU A 3 38.17 -3.66 -18.85
CA LEU A 3 36.89 -4.38 -18.63
C LEU A 3 36.73 -4.85 -17.18
N HIS A 4 37.81 -5.27 -16.53
CA HIS A 4 37.81 -5.72 -15.14
C HIS A 4 37.50 -4.60 -14.13
N GLU A 5 38.05 -3.40 -14.34
CA GLU A 5 37.74 -2.23 -13.48
C GLU A 5 36.28 -1.74 -13.65
N TYR A 6 35.69 -1.94 -14.84
CA TYR A 6 34.31 -1.61 -15.10
C TYR A 6 33.36 -2.60 -14.39
N ASP A 7 33.70 -3.91 -14.42
CA ASP A 7 32.93 -4.94 -13.75
C ASP A 7 32.97 -4.76 -12.22
N GLU A 8 34.13 -4.44 -11.64
CA GLU A 8 34.25 -4.15 -10.20
C GLU A 8 33.45 -2.90 -9.77
N LEU A 9 33.45 -1.84 -10.61
CA LEU A 9 32.65 -0.65 -10.37
C LEU A 9 31.15 -0.93 -10.46
N LEU A 10 30.74 -1.75 -11.41
CA LEU A 10 29.35 -2.17 -11.57
C LEU A 10 28.87 -3.03 -10.39
N ASP A 11 29.72 -3.96 -9.93
CA ASP A 11 29.43 -4.78 -8.76
C ASP A 11 29.40 -3.99 -7.46
N SER A 12 30.25 -2.96 -7.33
CA SER A 12 30.24 -2.02 -6.21
C SER A 12 28.97 -1.18 -6.22
N TYR A 13 28.61 -0.62 -7.40
CA TYR A 13 27.38 0.14 -7.57
C TYR A 13 26.12 -0.69 -7.29
N ASN A 14 26.09 -1.93 -7.80
CA ASN A 14 24.96 -2.84 -7.56
C ASN A 14 24.85 -3.21 -6.08
N ARG A 15 25.97 -3.47 -5.36
CA ARG A 15 25.99 -3.72 -3.92
C ARG A 15 25.51 -2.51 -3.11
N GLU A 16 26.03 -1.32 -3.42
CA GLU A 16 25.59 -0.08 -2.78
C GLU A 16 24.11 0.19 -3.06
N HIS A 17 23.66 -0.12 -4.27
CA HIS A 17 22.26 0.02 -4.65
C HIS A 17 21.37 -1.02 -3.98
N GLU A 18 21.83 -2.27 -3.82
CA GLU A 18 21.14 -3.31 -3.05
C GLU A 18 21.12 -2.96 -1.55
N GLU A 19 22.22 -2.46 -0.97
CA GLU A 19 22.25 -1.95 0.39
C GLU A 19 21.35 -0.72 0.56
N TYR A 20 21.32 0.19 -0.41
CA TYR A 20 20.42 1.34 -0.44
C TYR A 20 18.94 0.90 -0.55
N MET A 21 18.66 -0.13 -1.33
CA MET A 21 17.32 -0.74 -1.45
C MET A 21 16.96 -1.58 -0.22
N ALA A 22 17.95 -2.12 0.51
CA ALA A 22 17.80 -2.85 1.76
C ALA A 22 17.66 -1.93 2.99
N VAL A 23 17.79 -0.60 2.85
CA VAL A 23 17.39 0.32 3.93
C VAL A 23 15.93 0.04 4.25
N SER A 24 15.69 -0.39 5.48
CA SER A 24 14.37 -0.73 6.00
C SER A 24 13.39 0.40 5.69
N ARG A 25 12.53 0.18 4.70
CA ARG A 25 11.47 1.12 4.36
C ARG A 25 10.21 0.68 5.06
N ILE A 26 9.49 1.62 5.62
CA ILE A 26 8.20 1.37 6.25
C ILE A 26 7.15 1.16 5.15
N PRO A 27 6.66 -0.08 4.92
CA PRO A 27 5.67 -0.35 3.89
C PRO A 27 4.28 0.05 4.38
N VAL A 28 3.66 0.99 3.65
CA VAL A 28 2.31 1.51 3.94
C VAL A 28 1.41 1.22 2.75
N PHE A 29 0.34 0.47 2.99
CA PHE A 29 -0.60 0.03 1.97
C PHE A 29 -1.89 0.82 2.01
N PHE A 30 -2.39 1.14 0.82
CA PHE A 30 -3.72 1.70 0.57
C PHE A 30 -4.43 0.90 -0.51
N SER A 31 -5.77 0.96 -0.52
CA SER A 31 -6.60 0.40 -1.58
C SER A 31 -7.55 1.46 -2.12
N ILE A 32 -7.57 1.63 -3.43
CA ILE A 32 -8.45 2.62 -4.09
C ILE A 32 -9.03 2.13 -5.40
N ASN A 33 -10.17 2.71 -5.75
CA ASN A 33 -10.63 2.88 -7.11
C ASN A 33 -10.53 4.36 -7.53
N GLU A 34 -10.95 4.70 -8.74
CA GLU A 34 -10.91 6.07 -9.25
C GLU A 34 -11.66 7.08 -8.37
N GLN A 35 -12.78 6.67 -7.74
CA GLN A 35 -13.62 7.54 -6.91
C GLN A 35 -12.96 7.87 -5.57
N TYR A 36 -12.10 7.00 -5.05
CA TYR A 36 -11.39 7.19 -3.79
C TYR A 36 -10.06 7.95 -3.93
N ALA A 37 -9.61 8.22 -5.15
CA ALA A 37 -8.35 8.93 -5.38
C ALA A 37 -8.27 10.33 -4.71
N PRO A 38 -9.34 11.17 -4.70
CA PRO A 38 -9.31 12.45 -3.99
C PRO A 38 -9.13 12.30 -2.47
N TYR A 39 -9.71 11.27 -1.86
CA TYR A 39 -9.54 10.99 -0.43
C TYR A 39 -8.11 10.55 -0.15
N LEU A 40 -7.57 9.64 -0.98
CA LEU A 40 -6.17 9.23 -0.85
C LEU A 40 -5.22 10.43 -1.00
N ALA A 41 -5.49 11.39 -1.87
CA ALA A 41 -4.65 12.59 -2.01
C ALA A 41 -4.55 13.37 -0.68
N VAL A 42 -5.66 13.51 0.06
CA VAL A 42 -5.68 14.14 1.39
C VAL A 42 -4.92 13.28 2.40
N CYS A 43 -5.14 11.97 2.40
CA CYS A 43 -4.46 11.03 3.27
C CYS A 43 -2.94 11.05 3.03
N LEU A 44 -2.48 10.98 1.77
CA LEU A 44 -1.06 11.07 1.40
C LEU A 44 -0.43 12.39 1.85
N LYS A 45 -1.14 13.51 1.67
CA LYS A 45 -0.62 14.80 2.14
C LYS A 45 -0.51 14.84 3.65
N SER A 46 -1.52 14.34 4.37
CA SER A 46 -1.48 14.27 5.83
C SER A 46 -0.38 13.34 6.34
N LEU A 47 -0.11 12.22 5.67
CA LEU A 47 1.03 11.35 5.96
C LEU A 47 2.34 12.13 5.75
N ALA A 48 2.52 12.72 4.58
CA ALA A 48 3.77 13.34 4.17
C ALA A 48 4.22 14.50 5.06
N VAL A 49 3.31 15.23 5.69
CA VAL A 49 3.67 16.32 6.61
C VAL A 49 4.06 15.84 8.01
N HIS A 50 3.86 14.54 8.31
CA HIS A 50 4.16 13.96 9.62
C HIS A 50 5.29 12.91 9.58
N VAL A 51 5.86 12.61 8.40
CA VAL A 51 6.98 11.65 8.31
C VAL A 51 8.25 12.21 8.94
N ALA A 52 8.96 11.39 9.69
CA ALA A 52 10.27 11.72 10.21
C ALA A 52 11.29 11.77 9.05
N CYS A 53 12.26 12.67 9.15
CA CYS A 53 13.26 12.88 8.08
C CYS A 53 14.31 11.76 8.01
N ASP A 54 14.46 10.98 9.06
CA ASP A 54 15.40 9.85 9.21
C ASP A 54 14.78 8.50 8.84
N GLU A 55 13.46 8.46 8.61
CA GLU A 55 12.75 7.26 8.18
C GLU A 55 12.44 7.30 6.68
N ARG A 56 12.35 6.13 6.05
CA ARG A 56 11.94 5.97 4.66
C ARG A 56 10.64 5.20 4.53
N TYR A 57 9.79 5.65 3.63
CA TYR A 57 8.44 5.10 3.48
C TYR A 57 8.26 4.57 2.06
N ARG A 58 7.75 3.34 1.95
CA ARG A 58 7.32 2.72 0.69
C ARG A 58 5.80 2.67 0.69
N ILE A 59 5.17 3.57 -0.04
CA ILE A 59 3.73 3.62 -0.19
C ILE A 59 3.32 2.75 -1.35
N ILE A 60 2.46 1.77 -1.09
CA ILE A 60 1.95 0.83 -2.08
C ILE A 60 0.44 1.03 -2.18
N VAL A 61 0.00 1.49 -3.36
CA VAL A 61 -1.41 1.74 -3.65
C VAL A 61 -1.95 0.62 -4.52
N MET A 62 -2.77 -0.23 -3.94
CA MET A 62 -3.48 -1.30 -4.64
C MET A 62 -4.69 -0.71 -5.37
N CYS A 63 -4.70 -0.83 -6.70
CA CYS A 63 -5.61 -0.11 -7.57
C CYS A 63 -6.67 -1.01 -8.19
N ASP A 64 -7.92 -0.52 -8.24
CA ASP A 64 -8.99 -1.02 -9.08
C ASP A 64 -9.34 0.05 -10.12
N ASN A 65 -8.88 -0.16 -11.36
CA ASN A 65 -9.21 0.69 -12.52
C ASN A 65 -8.93 2.19 -12.33
N VAL A 66 -7.80 2.54 -11.73
CA VAL A 66 -7.35 3.93 -11.57
C VAL A 66 -6.64 4.40 -12.84
N LYS A 67 -6.97 5.60 -13.32
CA LYS A 67 -6.39 6.18 -14.53
C LYS A 67 -4.93 6.61 -14.31
N ASN A 68 -4.12 6.50 -15.36
CA ASN A 68 -2.72 6.95 -15.31
C ASN A 68 -2.58 8.43 -14.91
N ILE A 69 -3.47 9.30 -15.39
CA ILE A 69 -3.43 10.72 -15.02
C ILE A 69 -3.68 10.91 -13.53
N THR A 70 -4.58 10.15 -12.93
CA THR A 70 -4.88 10.16 -11.50
C THR A 70 -3.68 9.67 -10.69
N MET A 71 -2.98 8.62 -11.14
CA MET A 71 -1.75 8.15 -10.49
C MET A 71 -0.64 9.21 -10.53
N ILE A 72 -0.50 9.95 -11.65
CA ILE A 72 0.44 11.07 -11.77
C ILE A 72 0.08 12.18 -10.79
N GLN A 73 -1.20 12.53 -10.66
CA GLN A 73 -1.67 13.54 -9.71
C GLN A 73 -1.37 13.14 -8.26
N LEU A 74 -1.60 11.87 -7.90
CA LEU A 74 -1.27 11.35 -6.58
C LEU A 74 0.23 11.40 -6.28
N ARG A 75 1.09 11.02 -7.24
CA ARG A 75 2.55 11.19 -7.11
C ARG A 75 2.95 12.64 -6.84
N ASN A 76 2.30 13.58 -7.51
CA ASN A 76 2.59 15.01 -7.34
C ASN A 76 2.25 15.55 -5.95
N VAL A 77 1.35 14.91 -5.20
CA VAL A 77 1.00 15.32 -3.82
C VAL A 77 2.20 15.21 -2.87
N ILE A 78 3.08 14.24 -3.12
CA ILE A 78 4.20 13.91 -2.24
C ILE A 78 5.57 14.11 -2.91
N LYS A 79 5.63 14.68 -4.10
CA LYS A 79 6.87 14.82 -4.91
C LYS A 79 8.02 15.56 -4.21
N ASP A 80 7.70 16.43 -3.24
CA ASP A 80 8.68 17.25 -2.53
C ASP A 80 9.25 16.52 -1.28
N TYR A 81 8.85 15.25 -1.04
CA TYR A 81 9.29 14.43 0.08
C TYR A 81 10.18 13.29 -0.42
N GLU A 82 11.50 13.49 -0.36
CA GLU A 82 12.52 12.58 -0.91
C GLU A 82 12.59 11.22 -0.19
N ASN A 83 12.04 11.16 1.03
CA ASN A 83 12.01 9.96 1.85
C ASN A 83 10.72 9.12 1.66
N ILE A 84 9.86 9.48 0.70
CA ILE A 84 8.63 8.76 0.39
C ILE A 84 8.65 8.28 -1.05
N ASP A 85 8.65 6.96 -1.23
CA ASP A 85 8.41 6.33 -2.53
C ASP A 85 6.95 5.89 -2.65
N ILE A 86 6.35 6.05 -3.84
CA ILE A 86 4.99 5.59 -4.10
C ILE A 86 4.93 4.74 -5.38
N GLU A 87 4.32 3.58 -5.26
CA GLU A 87 4.03 2.68 -6.37
C GLU A 87 2.54 2.33 -6.44
N PHE A 88 2.07 2.02 -7.64
CA PHE A 88 0.68 1.65 -7.91
C PHE A 88 0.64 0.24 -8.48
N VAL A 89 -0.15 -0.62 -7.86
CA VAL A 89 -0.27 -2.04 -8.21
C VAL A 89 -1.70 -2.34 -8.60
N ASP A 90 -1.92 -2.71 -9.87
CA ASP A 90 -3.22 -3.17 -10.34
C ASP A 90 -3.41 -4.64 -9.94
N ILE A 91 -4.29 -4.90 -9.00
CA ILE A 91 -4.51 -6.27 -8.48
C ILE A 91 -5.76 -6.94 -9.05
N ARG A 92 -6.43 -6.33 -10.03
CA ARG A 92 -7.65 -6.90 -10.65
C ARG A 92 -7.43 -8.30 -11.19
N LYS A 93 -6.32 -8.51 -11.92
CA LYS A 93 -6.02 -9.83 -12.48
C LYS A 93 -5.94 -10.90 -11.39
N LYS A 94 -5.24 -10.62 -10.30
CA LYS A 94 -5.10 -11.52 -9.16
C LYS A 94 -6.45 -11.81 -8.50
N MET A 95 -7.29 -10.80 -8.37
CA MET A 95 -8.64 -10.95 -7.83
C MET A 95 -9.53 -11.82 -8.71
N TYR A 96 -9.42 -11.72 -10.04
CA TYR A 96 -10.15 -12.60 -10.96
C TYR A 96 -9.69 -14.04 -10.83
N GLU A 97 -8.39 -14.31 -10.86
CA GLU A 97 -7.82 -15.64 -10.67
C GLU A 97 -8.30 -16.28 -9.36
N TYR A 98 -8.32 -15.49 -8.29
CA TYR A 98 -8.79 -15.93 -6.98
C TYR A 98 -10.29 -16.25 -6.99
N SER A 99 -11.12 -15.39 -7.57
CA SER A 99 -12.57 -15.60 -7.64
C SER A 99 -12.95 -16.86 -8.45
N GLU A 100 -12.21 -17.15 -9.53
CA GLU A 100 -12.41 -18.37 -10.31
C GLU A 100 -12.08 -19.63 -9.49
N SER A 101 -11.03 -19.58 -8.66
CA SER A 101 -10.62 -20.73 -7.84
C SER A 101 -11.67 -21.11 -6.76
N PHE A 102 -12.51 -20.18 -6.34
CA PHE A 102 -13.61 -20.42 -5.41
C PHE A 102 -14.95 -20.77 -6.07
N GLY A 103 -14.98 -20.94 -7.41
CA GLY A 103 -16.19 -21.26 -8.16
C GLY A 103 -17.26 -20.15 -8.11
N GLN A 104 -16.90 -18.98 -7.67
CA GLN A 104 -17.76 -17.80 -7.71
C GLN A 104 -17.45 -17.05 -9.00
N THR A 105 -18.32 -17.23 -9.98
CA THR A 105 -18.24 -16.46 -11.23
C THR A 105 -18.54 -15.00 -10.90
N VAL A 106 -17.50 -14.16 -10.91
CA VAL A 106 -17.66 -12.69 -10.91
C VAL A 106 -18.16 -12.29 -12.30
N THR A 107 -19.38 -12.72 -12.65
CA THR A 107 -19.96 -12.54 -13.99
C THR A 107 -20.79 -11.29 -14.12
N ASP A 108 -20.91 -10.47 -13.10
CA ASP A 108 -21.66 -9.24 -13.25
C ASP A 108 -20.71 -8.05 -13.56
N ARG A 109 -20.42 -7.91 -14.86
CA ARG A 109 -19.64 -6.79 -15.42
C ARG A 109 -20.30 -5.41 -15.20
N GLN A 110 -21.52 -5.37 -14.70
CA GLN A 110 -22.26 -4.12 -14.46
C GLN A 110 -22.36 -3.71 -13.00
N GLU A 111 -22.12 -4.61 -12.06
CA GLU A 111 -22.12 -4.26 -10.65
C GLU A 111 -20.90 -4.87 -9.97
N ASN A 112 -19.90 -4.06 -9.66
CA ASN A 112 -18.72 -4.41 -8.80
C ASN A 112 -19.16 -4.79 -7.37
N ARG A 113 -20.10 -5.74 -7.23
CA ARG A 113 -20.67 -6.15 -5.95
C ARG A 113 -20.35 -7.61 -5.68
N LEU A 114 -19.17 -7.87 -5.12
CA LEU A 114 -18.90 -9.19 -4.56
C LEU A 114 -19.80 -9.52 -3.35
N TYR A 115 -20.42 -8.51 -2.71
CA TYR A 115 -21.40 -8.70 -1.64
C TYR A 115 -22.37 -7.53 -1.51
N SER A 116 -23.66 -7.85 -1.49
CA SER A 116 -24.80 -7.04 -1.02
C SER A 116 -24.55 -5.52 -0.82
N GLY A 117 -24.42 -4.77 -1.91
CA GLY A 117 -24.87 -3.37 -1.96
C GLY A 117 -24.08 -2.29 -1.22
N LYS A 118 -23.12 -2.60 -0.35
CA LYS A 118 -22.45 -1.60 0.50
C LYS A 118 -20.94 -1.53 0.38
N PHE A 119 -20.26 -2.57 -0.12
CA PHE A 119 -18.80 -2.62 -0.10
C PHE A 119 -18.23 -2.77 -1.51
N THR A 120 -17.18 -2.00 -1.81
CA THR A 120 -16.42 -2.11 -3.05
C THR A 120 -15.41 -3.24 -2.95
N LEU A 121 -15.00 -3.81 -4.10
CA LEU A 121 -14.00 -4.87 -4.20
C LEU A 121 -12.68 -4.48 -3.48
N THR A 122 -12.34 -3.20 -3.49
CA THR A 122 -11.11 -2.65 -2.91
C THR A 122 -10.94 -2.96 -1.41
N ILE A 123 -12.03 -3.21 -0.67
CA ILE A 123 -11.95 -3.59 0.75
C ILE A 123 -11.21 -4.91 0.95
N TYR A 124 -11.33 -5.84 0.00
CA TYR A 124 -10.70 -7.16 0.09
C TYR A 124 -9.23 -7.17 -0.32
N PHE A 125 -8.73 -6.09 -0.94
CA PHE A 125 -7.36 -6.01 -1.41
C PHE A 125 -6.33 -6.21 -0.29
N ARG A 126 -6.65 -5.74 0.91
CA ARG A 126 -5.80 -5.92 2.10
C ARG A 126 -5.48 -7.38 2.42
N LEU A 127 -6.35 -8.32 2.03
CA LEU A 127 -6.16 -9.75 2.29
C LEU A 127 -5.07 -10.37 1.41
N PHE A 128 -4.69 -9.71 0.32
CA PHE A 128 -3.69 -10.20 -0.62
C PHE A 128 -2.28 -9.64 -0.36
N ILE A 129 -2.11 -8.76 0.63
CA ILE A 129 -0.80 -8.12 0.90
C ILE A 129 0.28 -9.18 1.13
N ALA A 130 0.06 -10.14 2.01
CA ALA A 130 1.04 -11.18 2.32
C ALA A 130 1.36 -12.08 1.11
N GLU A 131 0.41 -12.31 0.22
CA GLU A 131 0.61 -13.12 -0.98
C GLU A 131 1.34 -12.36 -2.09
N LEU A 132 1.03 -11.07 -2.25
CA LEU A 132 1.61 -10.22 -3.29
C LEU A 132 3.01 -9.70 -2.92
N PHE A 133 3.30 -9.59 -1.63
CA PHE A 133 4.53 -9.04 -1.10
C PHE A 133 5.14 -9.99 -0.04
N PRO A 134 5.50 -11.23 -0.42
CA PRO A 134 6.00 -12.24 0.52
C PRO A 134 7.36 -11.87 1.14
N GLU A 135 8.06 -10.90 0.58
CA GLU A 135 9.31 -10.36 1.11
C GLU A 135 9.12 -9.49 2.36
N LEU A 136 7.89 -9.02 2.63
CA LEU A 136 7.60 -8.13 3.74
C LEU A 136 7.22 -8.94 5.00
N ASN A 137 8.00 -8.77 6.06
CA ASN A 137 7.69 -9.39 7.36
C ASN A 137 6.61 -8.62 8.14
N LYS A 138 6.42 -7.35 7.84
CA LYS A 138 5.47 -6.47 8.51
C LYS A 138 5.06 -5.32 7.58
N ALA A 139 3.82 -4.90 7.65
CA ALA A 139 3.29 -3.79 6.89
C ALA A 139 2.21 -3.04 7.66
N VAL A 140 1.96 -1.78 7.30
CA VAL A 140 0.80 -1.01 7.79
C VAL A 140 -0.21 -0.89 6.66
N TYR A 141 -1.47 -1.19 6.92
CA TYR A 141 -2.58 -0.90 6.02
C TYR A 141 -3.43 0.23 6.58
N ILE A 142 -3.76 1.21 5.76
CA ILE A 142 -4.56 2.38 6.13
C ILE A 142 -5.69 2.56 5.12
N ASP A 143 -6.89 2.82 5.59
CA ASP A 143 -8.00 3.18 4.71
C ASP A 143 -7.76 4.57 4.09
N SER A 144 -8.01 4.70 2.79
CA SER A 144 -7.66 5.88 1.98
C SER A 144 -8.44 7.16 2.33
N ASP A 145 -9.53 7.05 3.08
CA ASP A 145 -10.38 8.15 3.53
C ASP A 145 -10.07 8.61 4.98
N THR A 146 -8.85 8.35 5.43
CA THR A 146 -8.37 8.76 6.76
C THR A 146 -7.48 10.01 6.69
N VAL A 147 -7.29 10.66 7.84
CA VAL A 147 -6.30 11.74 8.03
C VAL A 147 -5.29 11.29 9.07
N ILE A 148 -4.01 11.36 8.69
CA ILE A 148 -2.89 10.94 9.51
C ILE A 148 -2.39 12.16 10.29
N ASN A 149 -2.36 12.06 11.62
CA ASN A 149 -2.04 13.17 12.52
C ASN A 149 -0.71 13.00 13.25
N ASP A 150 0.01 11.91 12.96
CA ASP A 150 1.32 11.63 13.58
C ASP A 150 2.12 10.69 12.65
N ASP A 151 3.39 10.48 12.94
CA ASP A 151 4.24 9.62 12.14
C ASP A 151 3.81 8.15 12.21
N ILE A 152 3.62 7.56 11.02
CA ILE A 152 3.28 6.14 10.85
C ILE A 152 4.38 5.21 11.34
N ALA A 153 5.63 5.67 11.42
CA ALA A 153 6.73 4.90 12.01
C ALA A 153 6.41 4.45 13.43
N LYS A 154 5.69 5.26 14.20
CA LYS A 154 5.24 4.91 15.55
C LYS A 154 4.28 3.73 15.57
N LEU A 155 3.37 3.66 14.59
CA LEU A 155 2.47 2.53 14.44
C LEU A 155 3.24 1.30 13.95
N TYR A 156 4.13 1.48 12.99
CA TYR A 156 4.95 0.39 12.46
C TYR A 156 5.89 -0.20 13.52
N SER A 157 6.39 0.61 14.46
CA SER A 157 7.30 0.16 15.53
C SER A 157 6.62 -0.64 16.66
N VAL A 158 5.28 -0.70 16.69
CA VAL A 158 4.54 -1.50 17.68
C VAL A 158 4.98 -2.96 17.60
N ASP A 159 5.42 -3.52 18.73
CA ASP A 159 5.77 -4.93 18.81
C ASP A 159 4.50 -5.78 18.66
N MET A 160 4.49 -6.65 17.66
CA MET A 160 3.37 -7.54 17.37
C MET A 160 3.50 -8.89 18.08
N GLY A 161 4.66 -9.20 18.69
CA GLY A 161 4.94 -10.53 19.22
C GLY A 161 4.61 -11.62 18.20
N ASP A 162 3.82 -12.62 18.61
CA ASP A 162 3.37 -13.71 17.73
C ASP A 162 2.04 -13.40 16.98
N ALA A 163 1.52 -12.17 17.08
CA ALA A 163 0.26 -11.81 16.44
C ALA A 163 0.43 -11.65 14.92
N MET A 164 -0.42 -12.30 14.14
CA MET A 164 -0.43 -12.20 12.68
C MET A 164 -0.94 -10.84 12.19
N PHE A 165 -1.83 -10.18 12.94
CA PHE A 165 -2.34 -8.85 12.63
C PHE A 165 -2.72 -8.09 13.91
N GLY A 166 -2.68 -6.76 13.83
CA GLY A 166 -3.21 -5.82 14.80
C GLY A 166 -4.25 -4.93 14.16
N ALA A 167 -5.24 -4.50 14.91
CA ALA A 167 -6.26 -3.58 14.45
C ALA A 167 -6.67 -2.60 15.54
N VAL A 168 -7.13 -1.42 15.12
CA VAL A 168 -7.74 -0.45 16.02
C VAL A 168 -9.16 -0.92 16.35
N ARG A 169 -9.51 -0.89 17.65
CA ARG A 169 -10.85 -1.24 18.08
C ARG A 169 -11.88 -0.24 17.57
N ASP A 170 -12.90 -0.73 16.85
CA ASP A 170 -14.04 0.08 16.45
C ASP A 170 -14.91 0.39 17.69
N THR A 171 -14.93 1.68 18.07
CA THR A 171 -15.70 2.16 19.21
C THR A 171 -17.20 2.33 18.91
N PHE A 172 -17.60 2.30 17.62
CA PHE A 172 -18.99 2.45 17.19
C PHE A 172 -19.71 1.10 17.06
N ALA A 173 -19.01 0.04 16.70
CA ALA A 173 -19.61 -1.30 16.52
C ALA A 173 -20.18 -1.89 17.81
N GLY A 174 -19.76 -1.43 18.99
CA GLY A 174 -20.23 -1.93 20.29
C GLY A 174 -21.54 -1.31 20.80
N LYS A 175 -22.13 -0.32 20.12
CA LYS A 175 -23.33 0.37 20.61
C LYS A 175 -24.66 -0.17 20.06
N ASN A 176 -24.63 -1.12 19.15
CA ASN A 176 -25.84 -1.68 18.50
C ASN A 176 -26.01 -3.19 18.74
N THR A 177 -25.39 -3.77 19.74
CA THR A 177 -25.70 -5.13 20.21
C THR A 177 -26.54 -5.03 21.48
N ILE A 178 -27.83 -4.81 21.30
CA ILE A 178 -28.91 -5.23 22.22
C ILE A 178 -29.83 -6.13 21.44
#